data_5aeec21f585cb6226f70f8b4ac46d57d
#
_entry.id   5aeec21f585cb6226f70f8b4ac46d57d
#
_cell.length_a   1.000
_cell.length_b   1.000
_cell.length_c   1.000
_cell.angle_alpha   90.00
_cell.angle_beta   90.00
_cell.angle_gamma   90.00
#
_symmetry.space_group_name_H-M   'P 1'
#
loop_
_entity.id
_entity.type
_entity.pdbx_description
1 polymer ?
#
loop_
_entity_poly.entity_id
_entity_poly.type
_entity_poly.pdbx_seq_one_letter_code
_entity_poly.pdbx_strand_id
1 'polypeptide(L)'
;GWSSAGRFHHAQSQLHRFLNCIGGYTKSKFTYSFAAAETIVPHILGSFREFLDTSTSWESILENTKFFVCLGGIPLKNGQISQGGVGKHFQREKLIEASKSNISFVNISPLKGDLLDEVKGEWLSPRPNTDTALLLGIAHTLHQNGLTDIAFLEKYTQGYEKFLEYVLGETDGIPKTTNWAAAICEIDAVTIENLAKKMARNRTMISVSWSLTRQDHGEQPFWMAITVAAMLGQIGLPGGGIGFGYSATNFVGGQFTIPPAVALPQGRNPVSSFIPVARISDLLLHPNGTFDFDGKEYNYPETKIVYWAGGNPFHHHQDLGRLMQAWQKPDTIICNEWCWNSLAKRSDIVLPCNTPLEREDIALTPRDPYVVKMSCLIESYGESKTDFEIFQGIARAMGVESKFTGEKTSTDWIEWLYEETQKKAVA
;
A
#
# COMPACT_ATOMS: atom_id res chain seq x y z
N GLY A 1 10.87 -11.21 -3.56
CA GLY A 1 9.66 -12.03 -3.51
C GLY A 1 8.42 -11.21 -3.22
N TRP A 2 7.27 -11.73 -3.59
CA TRP A 2 5.98 -11.10 -3.35
C TRP A 2 5.03 -12.07 -2.65
N SER A 3 3.92 -11.58 -2.12
CA SER A 3 2.92 -12.42 -1.50
C SER A 3 2.23 -13.33 -2.53
N SER A 4 1.92 -14.54 -2.11
CA SER A 4 1.06 -15.48 -2.83
C SER A 4 -0.15 -15.87 -1.96
N ALA A 5 -1.13 -16.53 -2.55
CA ALA A 5 -2.25 -17.06 -1.78
C ALA A 5 -1.78 -18.16 -0.80
N GLY A 6 -2.43 -18.21 0.36
CA GLY A 6 -2.09 -19.15 1.43
C GLY A 6 -1.16 -18.57 2.48
N ARG A 7 -1.16 -19.23 3.64
CA ARG A 7 -0.41 -18.79 4.82
C ARG A 7 0.94 -19.50 4.97
N PHE A 8 0.97 -20.78 4.67
CA PHE A 8 2.19 -21.58 4.72
C PHE A 8 3.00 -21.45 3.42
N HIS A 9 2.38 -21.71 2.27
CA HIS A 9 3.04 -21.63 0.97
C HIS A 9 3.16 -20.20 0.43
N HIS A 10 3.25 -19.21 1.30
CA HIS A 10 3.50 -17.84 0.92
C HIS A 10 4.94 -17.71 0.38
N ALA A 11 5.09 -17.54 -0.93
CA ALA A 11 6.39 -17.62 -1.62
C ALA A 11 7.49 -16.76 -1.00
N GLN A 12 7.17 -15.50 -0.66
CA GLN A 12 8.12 -14.60 0.01
C GLN A 12 8.55 -15.14 1.38
N SER A 13 7.63 -15.70 2.15
CA SER A 13 7.93 -16.24 3.50
C SER A 13 8.82 -17.45 3.43
N GLN A 14 8.57 -18.35 2.49
CA GLN A 14 9.41 -19.53 2.24
C GLN A 14 10.82 -19.15 1.80
N LEU A 15 10.93 -18.20 0.85
CA LEU A 15 12.21 -17.67 0.38
C LEU A 15 13.00 -17.03 1.53
N HIS A 16 12.37 -16.16 2.32
CA HIS A 16 13.04 -15.49 3.44
C HIS A 16 13.49 -16.48 4.50
N ARG A 17 12.66 -17.47 4.85
CA ARG A 17 13.03 -18.53 5.78
C ARG A 17 14.25 -19.33 5.29
N PHE A 18 14.25 -19.72 4.01
CA PHE A 18 15.38 -20.43 3.40
C PHE A 18 16.65 -19.58 3.45
N LEU A 19 16.61 -18.36 2.97
CA LEU A 19 17.78 -17.47 2.93
C LEU A 19 18.35 -17.20 4.33
N ASN A 20 17.49 -17.07 5.33
CA ASN A 20 17.92 -16.92 6.74
C ASN A 20 18.64 -18.18 7.27
N CYS A 21 18.39 -19.35 6.70
CA CYS A 21 19.11 -20.57 7.07
C CYS A 21 20.56 -20.59 6.53
N ILE A 22 20.83 -19.88 5.43
CA ILE A 22 22.10 -19.94 4.70
C ILE A 22 22.93 -18.65 4.78
N GLY A 23 22.57 -17.69 5.62
CA GLY A 23 23.36 -16.45 5.81
C GLY A 23 22.60 -15.16 5.64
N GLY A 24 21.34 -15.19 5.22
CA GLY A 24 20.49 -14.02 5.07
C GLY A 24 20.46 -13.44 3.67
N TYR A 25 19.94 -12.24 3.55
CA TYR A 25 19.70 -11.56 2.26
C TYR A 25 19.59 -10.05 2.45
N THR A 26 19.91 -9.29 1.39
CA THR A 26 19.58 -7.88 1.31
C THR A 26 18.06 -7.72 1.13
N LYS A 27 17.40 -7.15 2.13
CA LYS A 27 15.93 -7.02 2.11
C LYS A 27 15.47 -5.77 1.38
N SER A 28 14.28 -5.82 0.79
CA SER A 28 13.57 -4.62 0.34
C SER A 28 12.78 -4.00 1.48
N LYS A 29 12.73 -2.65 1.51
CA LYS A 29 11.83 -1.89 2.39
C LYS A 29 10.64 -1.38 1.61
N PHE A 30 9.48 -1.37 2.28
CA PHE A 30 8.20 -0.85 1.82
C PHE A 30 7.60 -1.62 0.63
N THR A 31 6.65 -1.00 -0.06
CA THR A 31 5.94 -1.60 -1.18
C THR A 31 5.80 -0.61 -2.32
N TYR A 32 5.52 -1.08 -3.54
CA TYR A 32 5.12 -0.20 -4.65
C TYR A 32 3.74 0.45 -4.46
N SER A 33 2.92 -0.07 -3.53
CA SER A 33 1.53 0.35 -3.37
C SER A 33 1.39 1.73 -2.77
N PHE A 34 2.19 2.05 -1.71
CA PHE A 34 2.01 3.26 -0.92
C PHE A 34 3.27 3.71 -0.13
N ALA A 35 4.47 3.36 -0.61
CA ALA A 35 5.72 3.63 0.13
C ALA A 35 5.97 5.10 0.44
N ALA A 36 5.56 6.03 -0.42
CA ALA A 36 5.70 7.45 -0.14
C ALA A 36 4.88 7.87 1.09
N ALA A 37 3.67 7.31 1.28
CA ALA A 37 2.88 7.53 2.49
C ALA A 37 3.50 6.85 3.72
N GLU A 38 4.04 5.63 3.59
CA GLU A 38 4.76 4.95 4.68
C GLU A 38 5.95 5.77 5.18
N THR A 39 6.57 6.56 4.30
CA THR A 39 7.71 7.43 4.65
C THR A 39 7.26 8.75 5.27
N ILE A 40 6.31 9.46 4.64
CA ILE A 40 5.96 10.83 5.06
C ILE A 40 5.02 10.89 6.27
N VAL A 41 4.03 9.99 6.35
CA VAL A 41 3.00 10.04 7.39
C VAL A 41 3.58 9.94 8.82
N PRO A 42 4.61 9.12 9.12
CA PRO A 42 5.23 9.12 10.45
C PRO A 42 5.80 10.46 10.89
N HIS A 43 6.29 11.28 9.95
CA HIS A 43 6.81 12.63 10.26
C HIS A 43 5.71 13.64 10.57
N ILE A 44 4.45 13.34 10.19
CA ILE A 44 3.31 14.24 10.36
C ILE A 44 2.40 13.77 11.50
N LEU A 45 2.03 12.47 11.50
CA LEU A 45 1.05 11.88 12.43
C LEU A 45 1.67 10.90 13.44
N GLY A 46 2.98 10.65 13.38
CA GLY A 46 3.71 9.74 14.26
C GLY A 46 3.72 8.29 13.81
N SER A 47 2.64 7.74 13.26
CA SER A 47 2.55 6.34 12.85
C SER A 47 1.69 6.15 11.60
N PHE A 48 2.29 5.64 10.54
CA PHE A 48 1.55 5.23 9.34
C PHE A 48 0.62 4.04 9.60
N ARG A 49 1.11 3.07 10.37
CA ARG A 49 0.34 1.85 10.67
C ARG A 49 -0.91 2.17 11.47
N GLU A 50 -0.77 3.00 12.49
CA GLU A 50 -1.90 3.44 13.29
C GLU A 50 -2.92 4.22 12.45
N PHE A 51 -2.46 5.16 11.62
CA PHE A 51 -3.31 5.89 10.69
C PHE A 51 -4.11 4.97 9.76
N LEU A 52 -3.49 3.90 9.22
CA LEU A 52 -4.16 2.94 8.36
C LEU A 52 -5.14 2.03 9.13
N ASP A 53 -4.70 1.50 10.29
CA ASP A 53 -5.46 0.48 11.04
C ASP A 53 -6.62 1.09 11.83
N THR A 54 -6.59 2.40 12.16
CA THR A 54 -7.63 3.12 12.89
C THR A 54 -8.42 4.12 12.04
N SER A 55 -8.48 3.90 10.73
CA SER A 55 -9.30 4.73 9.83
C SER A 55 -10.77 4.79 10.31
N THR A 56 -11.39 5.96 10.17
CA THR A 56 -12.81 6.16 10.53
C THR A 56 -13.70 5.07 9.92
N SER A 57 -14.53 4.43 10.74
CA SER A 57 -15.38 3.33 10.27
C SER A 57 -16.50 3.82 9.35
N TRP A 58 -17.00 2.90 8.49
CA TRP A 58 -18.15 3.20 7.66
C TRP A 58 -19.40 3.54 8.49
N GLU A 59 -19.57 2.94 9.66
CA GLU A 59 -20.66 3.26 10.59
C GLU A 59 -20.59 4.73 11.03
N SER A 60 -19.41 5.19 11.45
CA SER A 60 -19.22 6.60 11.82
C SER A 60 -19.39 7.55 10.63
N ILE A 61 -18.98 7.14 9.43
CA ILE A 61 -19.19 7.91 8.19
C ILE A 61 -20.66 8.03 7.88
N LEU A 62 -21.43 6.94 7.92
CA LEU A 62 -22.85 6.91 7.61
C LEU A 62 -23.69 7.79 8.56
N GLU A 63 -23.32 7.82 9.84
CA GLU A 63 -24.01 8.60 10.85
C GLU A 63 -23.68 10.10 10.79
N ASN A 64 -22.44 10.46 10.52
CA ASN A 64 -21.93 11.80 10.81
C ASN A 64 -21.49 12.59 9.58
N THR A 65 -20.99 11.94 8.51
CA THR A 65 -20.46 12.62 7.32
C THR A 65 -21.59 13.27 6.51
N LYS A 66 -21.29 14.46 5.95
CA LYS A 66 -22.19 15.16 5.01
C LYS A 66 -21.55 15.34 3.64
N PHE A 67 -20.23 15.40 3.60
CA PHE A 67 -19.49 15.54 2.36
C PHE A 67 -18.29 14.58 2.33
N PHE A 68 -18.21 13.75 1.31
CA PHE A 68 -17.14 12.77 1.14
C PHE A 68 -16.29 13.13 -0.08
N VAL A 69 -15.02 13.45 0.16
CA VAL A 69 -14.06 13.85 -0.88
C VAL A 69 -13.17 12.65 -1.21
N CYS A 70 -13.25 12.18 -2.45
CA CYS A 70 -12.47 11.03 -2.93
C CYS A 70 -11.27 11.53 -3.75
N LEU A 71 -10.13 11.78 -3.10
CA LEU A 71 -8.87 12.12 -3.78
C LEU A 71 -8.23 10.85 -4.37
N GLY A 72 -8.12 10.82 -5.69
CA GLY A 72 -7.69 9.65 -6.44
C GLY A 72 -8.77 8.58 -6.58
N GLY A 73 -10.03 8.94 -6.31
CA GLY A 73 -11.19 8.06 -6.42
C GLY A 73 -11.38 7.08 -5.26
N ILE A 74 -12.43 6.28 -5.38
CA ILE A 74 -12.78 5.18 -4.47
C ILE A 74 -13.24 3.96 -5.29
N PRO A 75 -12.37 3.38 -6.14
CA PRO A 75 -12.74 2.36 -7.11
C PRO A 75 -13.08 1.03 -6.44
N LEU A 76 -14.26 0.49 -6.73
CA LEU A 76 -14.73 -0.78 -6.15
C LEU A 76 -13.79 -1.95 -6.46
N LYS A 77 -13.17 -1.97 -7.64
CA LYS A 77 -12.24 -3.02 -8.07
C LYS A 77 -11.11 -3.28 -7.08
N ASN A 78 -10.62 -2.24 -6.40
CA ASN A 78 -9.55 -2.38 -5.40
C ASN A 78 -10.11 -2.85 -4.05
N GLY A 79 -11.32 -2.42 -3.69
CA GLY A 79 -12.01 -2.82 -2.46
C GLY A 79 -12.48 -4.29 -2.43
N GLN A 80 -12.29 -5.03 -3.52
CA GLN A 80 -12.55 -6.47 -3.60
C GLN A 80 -11.31 -7.34 -3.35
N ILE A 81 -10.18 -6.73 -3.00
CA ILE A 81 -8.91 -7.40 -2.83
C ILE A 81 -8.47 -7.29 -1.38
N SER A 82 -7.94 -8.39 -0.85
CA SER A 82 -7.24 -8.42 0.43
C SER A 82 -5.89 -9.11 0.29
N GLN A 83 -4.94 -8.72 1.11
CA GLN A 83 -3.66 -9.39 1.21
C GLN A 83 -3.89 -10.83 1.70
N GLY A 84 -3.40 -11.82 0.95
CA GLY A 84 -3.65 -13.23 1.23
C GLY A 84 -4.84 -13.83 0.49
N GLY A 85 -5.56 -13.04 -0.31
CA GLY A 85 -6.59 -13.51 -1.23
C GLY A 85 -7.97 -13.74 -0.64
N VAL A 86 -8.14 -13.62 0.67
CA VAL A 86 -9.43 -13.78 1.36
C VAL A 86 -9.91 -12.43 1.85
N GLY A 87 -11.20 -12.14 1.72
CA GLY A 87 -11.77 -10.91 2.21
C GLY A 87 -13.29 -10.85 2.12
N LYS A 88 -13.91 -10.21 3.10
CA LYS A 88 -15.33 -9.89 3.08
C LYS A 88 -15.57 -8.66 2.20
N HIS A 89 -16.27 -8.82 1.09
CA HIS A 89 -16.58 -7.74 0.15
C HIS A 89 -17.79 -6.92 0.64
N PHE A 90 -17.57 -5.83 1.33
CA PHE A 90 -18.63 -4.97 1.87
C PHE A 90 -18.61 -3.53 1.30
N GLN A 91 -17.56 -3.11 0.61
CA GLN A 91 -17.39 -1.74 0.17
C GLN A 91 -18.52 -1.23 -0.74
N ARG A 92 -19.01 -2.09 -1.65
CA ARG A 92 -20.11 -1.73 -2.53
C ARG A 92 -21.40 -1.42 -1.75
N GLU A 93 -21.71 -2.26 -0.77
CA GLU A 93 -22.89 -2.08 0.07
C GLU A 93 -22.79 -0.78 0.87
N LYS A 94 -21.64 -0.50 1.48
CA LYS A 94 -21.40 0.73 2.26
C LYS A 94 -21.45 1.98 1.40
N LEU A 95 -20.91 1.97 0.18
CA LEU A 95 -21.01 3.10 -0.74
C LEU A 95 -22.46 3.39 -1.16
N ILE A 96 -23.24 2.35 -1.46
CA ILE A 96 -24.66 2.49 -1.79
C ILE A 96 -25.46 2.99 -0.57
N GLU A 97 -25.19 2.48 0.63
CA GLU A 97 -25.80 2.94 1.88
C GLU A 97 -25.49 4.42 2.12
N ALA A 98 -24.22 4.81 1.95
CA ALA A 98 -23.79 6.21 2.09
C ALA A 98 -24.47 7.14 1.08
N SER A 99 -24.66 6.69 -0.16
CA SER A 99 -25.38 7.49 -1.16
C SER A 99 -26.86 7.72 -0.82
N LYS A 100 -27.47 6.85 -0.01
CA LYS A 100 -28.85 6.97 0.49
C LYS A 100 -28.95 7.77 1.77
N SER A 101 -27.84 8.01 2.47
CA SER A 101 -27.77 8.67 3.79
C SER A 101 -27.53 10.19 3.71
N ASN A 102 -27.90 10.86 2.61
CA ASN A 102 -27.66 12.30 2.37
C ASN A 102 -26.18 12.73 2.44
N ILE A 103 -25.26 11.83 2.17
CA ILE A 103 -23.85 12.15 2.00
C ILE A 103 -23.62 12.55 0.54
N SER A 104 -23.14 13.75 0.30
CA SER A 104 -22.73 14.16 -1.04
C SER A 104 -21.28 13.75 -1.30
N PHE A 105 -21.00 13.28 -2.52
CA PHE A 105 -19.67 12.82 -2.94
C PHE A 105 -19.07 13.73 -3.99
N VAL A 106 -17.75 13.88 -3.97
CA VAL A 106 -16.97 14.38 -5.10
C VAL A 106 -15.86 13.38 -5.41
N ASN A 107 -15.83 12.94 -6.67
CA ASN A 107 -14.77 12.06 -7.21
C ASN A 107 -13.71 12.92 -7.90
N ILE A 108 -12.56 13.07 -7.27
CA ILE A 108 -11.42 13.81 -7.83
C ILE A 108 -10.44 12.77 -8.36
N SER A 109 -10.63 12.40 -9.61
CA SER A 109 -9.84 11.36 -10.28
C SER A 109 -9.85 11.61 -11.80
N PRO A 110 -8.77 11.27 -12.51
CA PRO A 110 -8.77 11.26 -13.97
C PRO A 110 -9.84 10.34 -14.59
N LEU A 111 -10.28 9.33 -13.82
CA LEU A 111 -11.27 8.34 -14.26
C LEU A 111 -12.61 8.56 -13.55
N LYS A 112 -13.66 8.83 -14.34
CA LYS A 112 -15.02 8.94 -13.81
C LYS A 112 -15.49 7.67 -13.10
N GLY A 113 -15.14 6.50 -13.63
CA GLY A 113 -15.50 5.18 -13.08
C GLY A 113 -14.77 4.80 -11.77
N ASP A 114 -13.93 5.67 -11.21
CA ASP A 114 -13.33 5.48 -9.89
C ASP A 114 -14.29 5.86 -8.73
N LEU A 115 -15.54 6.12 -9.03
CA LEU A 115 -16.67 6.12 -8.10
C LEU A 115 -17.82 5.35 -8.76
N LEU A 116 -18.58 4.58 -7.97
CA LEU A 116 -19.74 3.86 -8.48
C LEU A 116 -20.80 4.82 -9.04
N ASP A 117 -21.35 4.53 -10.21
CA ASP A 117 -22.38 5.35 -10.84
C ASP A 117 -23.64 5.49 -9.96
N GLU A 118 -23.95 4.46 -9.18
CA GLU A 118 -25.07 4.48 -8.23
C GLU A 118 -24.92 5.52 -7.11
N VAL A 119 -23.68 5.94 -6.79
CA VAL A 119 -23.38 6.95 -5.76
C VAL A 119 -23.71 8.37 -6.25
N LYS A 120 -23.71 8.61 -7.57
CA LYS A 120 -24.04 9.91 -8.20
C LYS A 120 -23.22 11.09 -7.67
N GLY A 121 -21.92 10.89 -7.45
CA GLY A 121 -21.01 11.95 -7.01
C GLY A 121 -20.66 12.92 -8.14
N GLU A 122 -20.35 14.16 -7.78
CA GLU A 122 -19.70 15.11 -8.69
C GLU A 122 -18.36 14.55 -9.15
N TRP A 123 -18.02 14.69 -10.43
CA TRP A 123 -16.75 14.26 -10.97
C TRP A 123 -15.90 15.45 -11.38
N LEU A 124 -14.73 15.55 -10.80
CA LEU A 124 -13.67 16.51 -11.16
C LEU A 124 -12.46 15.73 -11.68
N SER A 125 -12.04 16.03 -12.90
CA SER A 125 -10.93 15.36 -13.57
C SER A 125 -9.66 16.22 -13.52
N PRO A 126 -8.80 16.08 -12.50
CA PRO A 126 -7.55 16.81 -12.46
C PRO A 126 -6.57 16.23 -13.48
N ARG A 127 -5.68 17.06 -13.99
CA ARG A 127 -4.48 16.58 -14.66
C ARG A 127 -3.70 15.66 -13.69
N PRO A 128 -3.28 14.45 -14.10
CA PRO A 128 -2.52 13.56 -13.22
C PRO A 128 -1.29 14.22 -12.60
N ASN A 129 -0.98 13.88 -11.36
CA ASN A 129 0.15 14.42 -10.56
C ASN A 129 0.01 15.92 -10.20
N THR A 130 -1.21 16.43 -10.09
CA THR A 130 -1.44 17.84 -9.71
C THR A 130 -2.33 18.01 -8.48
N ASP A 131 -2.58 16.92 -7.75
CA ASP A 131 -3.41 16.90 -6.54
C ASP A 131 -2.91 17.90 -5.48
N THR A 132 -1.60 18.02 -5.34
CA THR A 132 -0.98 18.97 -4.40
C THR A 132 -1.31 20.41 -4.76
N ALA A 133 -1.29 20.77 -6.04
CA ALA A 133 -1.64 22.13 -6.49
C ALA A 133 -3.12 22.44 -6.23
N LEU A 134 -4.00 21.47 -6.50
CA LEU A 134 -5.43 21.59 -6.16
C LEU A 134 -5.64 21.83 -4.66
N LEU A 135 -4.99 21.04 -3.81
CA LEU A 135 -5.09 21.17 -2.36
C LEU A 135 -4.49 22.47 -1.82
N LEU A 136 -3.43 22.99 -2.43
CA LEU A 136 -2.87 24.32 -2.12
C LEU A 136 -3.86 25.44 -2.46
N GLY A 137 -4.55 25.37 -3.61
CA GLY A 137 -5.62 26.30 -3.96
C GLY A 137 -6.80 26.26 -2.99
N ILE A 138 -7.15 25.06 -2.50
CA ILE A 138 -8.15 24.87 -1.44
C ILE A 138 -7.66 25.52 -0.14
N ALA A 139 -6.42 25.27 0.29
CA ALA A 139 -5.83 25.85 1.50
C ALA A 139 -5.82 27.39 1.46
N HIS A 140 -5.39 27.97 0.33
CA HIS A 140 -5.44 29.41 0.12
C HIS A 140 -6.86 29.96 0.26
N THR A 141 -7.84 29.29 -0.33
CA THR A 141 -9.25 29.69 -0.26
C THR A 141 -9.79 29.61 1.18
N LEU A 142 -9.47 28.55 1.92
CA LEU A 142 -9.87 28.41 3.33
C LEU A 142 -9.33 29.58 4.16
N HIS A 143 -8.07 29.92 4.00
CA HIS A 143 -7.44 31.02 4.73
C HIS A 143 -8.07 32.38 4.35
N GLN A 144 -8.15 32.70 3.06
CA GLN A 144 -8.65 34.00 2.59
C GLN A 144 -10.11 34.28 2.95
N ASN A 145 -10.91 33.23 3.12
CA ASN A 145 -12.31 33.37 3.49
C ASN A 145 -12.58 33.20 5.01
N GLY A 146 -11.54 33.10 5.84
CA GLY A 146 -11.68 32.92 7.27
C GLY A 146 -12.35 31.58 7.65
N LEU A 147 -12.17 30.54 6.82
CA LEU A 147 -12.77 29.22 6.98
C LEU A 147 -11.83 28.20 7.64
N THR A 148 -10.65 28.66 8.06
CA THR A 148 -9.65 27.85 8.77
C THR A 148 -9.97 27.80 10.27
N ASP A 149 -9.97 26.61 10.85
CA ASP A 149 -10.12 26.43 12.31
C ASP A 149 -8.76 26.72 13.00
N ILE A 150 -8.55 28.00 13.33
CA ILE A 150 -7.30 28.46 13.98
C ILE A 150 -7.13 27.82 15.36
N ALA A 151 -8.21 27.65 16.13
CA ALA A 151 -8.16 27.07 17.47
C ALA A 151 -7.67 25.60 17.43
N PHE A 152 -8.11 24.83 16.40
CA PHE A 152 -7.62 23.49 16.19
C PHE A 152 -6.12 23.50 15.84
N LEU A 153 -5.70 24.37 14.91
CA LEU A 153 -4.31 24.44 14.45
C LEU A 153 -3.37 24.81 15.59
N GLU A 154 -3.68 25.84 16.37
CA GLU A 154 -2.88 26.26 17.52
C GLU A 154 -2.73 25.16 18.57
N LYS A 155 -3.78 24.37 18.79
CA LYS A 155 -3.79 23.33 19.83
C LYS A 155 -3.14 22.02 19.41
N TYR A 156 -3.29 21.62 18.14
CA TYR A 156 -2.97 20.27 17.70
C TYR A 156 -1.91 20.17 16.60
N THR A 157 -1.43 21.31 16.08
CA THR A 157 -0.44 21.31 15.00
C THR A 157 0.79 22.17 15.33
N GLN A 158 1.81 22.00 14.52
CA GLN A 158 3.02 22.81 14.55
C GLN A 158 3.45 23.15 13.13
N GLY A 159 3.90 24.41 12.92
CA GLY A 159 4.47 24.87 11.64
C GLY A 159 3.44 25.39 10.64
N TYR A 160 2.20 25.63 11.06
CA TYR A 160 1.16 26.21 10.19
C TYR A 160 1.56 27.58 9.63
N GLU A 161 2.21 28.43 10.43
CA GLU A 161 2.64 29.75 10.02
C GLU A 161 3.62 29.69 8.82
N LYS A 162 4.59 28.80 8.86
CA LYS A 162 5.55 28.59 7.76
C LYS A 162 4.87 28.06 6.51
N PHE A 163 3.89 27.18 6.70
CA PHE A 163 3.08 26.69 5.58
C PHE A 163 2.27 27.83 4.97
N LEU A 164 1.69 28.69 5.80
CA LEU A 164 0.88 29.82 5.36
C LEU A 164 1.72 30.83 4.57
N GLU A 165 2.94 31.18 5.00
CA GLU A 165 3.90 32.01 4.25
C GLU A 165 4.09 31.48 2.81
N TYR A 166 4.22 30.16 2.65
CA TYR A 166 4.33 29.54 1.33
C TYR A 166 3.02 29.64 0.52
N VAL A 167 1.87 29.38 1.13
CA VAL A 167 0.55 29.48 0.47
C VAL A 167 0.29 30.90 0.01
N LEU A 168 0.67 31.92 0.78
CA LEU A 168 0.50 33.32 0.45
C LEU A 168 1.56 33.85 -0.56
N GLY A 169 2.57 33.03 -0.88
CA GLY A 169 3.63 33.41 -1.81
C GLY A 169 4.73 34.27 -1.19
N GLU A 170 4.81 34.37 0.13
CA GLU A 170 5.83 35.15 0.82
C GLU A 170 7.23 34.55 0.67
N THR A 171 7.30 33.22 0.48
CA THR A 171 8.57 32.49 0.32
C THR A 171 9.10 32.45 -1.12
N ASP A 172 8.23 32.47 -2.12
CA ASP A 172 8.60 32.27 -3.54
C ASP A 172 8.00 33.32 -4.51
N GLY A 173 7.29 34.30 -3.97
CA GLY A 173 6.65 35.37 -4.75
C GLY A 173 5.37 34.93 -5.50
N ILE A 174 4.88 33.68 -5.28
CA ILE A 174 3.77 33.10 -6.04
C ILE A 174 2.64 32.67 -5.10
N PRO A 175 1.59 33.47 -4.88
CA PRO A 175 0.42 33.04 -4.11
C PRO A 175 -0.27 31.83 -4.74
N LYS A 176 -0.60 30.84 -3.94
CA LYS A 176 -1.22 29.58 -4.39
C LYS A 176 -2.74 29.73 -4.53
N THR A 177 -3.16 30.77 -5.26
CA THR A 177 -4.57 31.09 -5.51
C THR A 177 -5.30 29.99 -6.28
N THR A 178 -6.65 30.07 -6.33
CA THR A 178 -7.44 29.14 -7.17
C THR A 178 -7.11 29.26 -8.64
N ASN A 179 -6.76 30.47 -9.15
CA ASN A 179 -6.32 30.68 -10.53
C ASN A 179 -4.96 30.01 -10.79
N TRP A 180 -4.01 30.11 -9.85
CA TRP A 180 -2.75 29.40 -9.93
C TRP A 180 -2.96 27.87 -9.96
N ALA A 181 -3.79 27.35 -9.05
CA ALA A 181 -4.09 25.92 -8.99
C ALA A 181 -4.81 25.44 -10.28
N ALA A 182 -5.79 26.20 -10.78
CA ALA A 182 -6.54 25.88 -12.00
C ALA A 182 -5.64 25.76 -13.23
N ALA A 183 -4.65 26.65 -13.38
CA ALA A 183 -3.69 26.58 -14.47
C ALA A 183 -2.82 25.32 -14.45
N ILE A 184 -2.65 24.68 -13.27
CA ILE A 184 -1.84 23.49 -13.10
C ILE A 184 -2.69 22.22 -13.19
N CYS A 185 -3.82 22.18 -12.45
CA CYS A 185 -4.63 20.97 -12.31
C CYS A 185 -5.77 20.84 -13.33
N GLU A 186 -6.00 21.88 -14.15
CA GLU A 186 -7.03 21.92 -15.19
C GLU A 186 -8.47 21.80 -14.64
N ILE A 187 -8.66 22.13 -13.36
CA ILE A 187 -9.98 22.31 -12.73
C ILE A 187 -10.24 23.80 -12.63
N ASP A 188 -11.44 24.23 -13.03
CA ASP A 188 -11.84 25.63 -13.00
C ASP A 188 -11.69 26.28 -11.61
N ALA A 189 -11.19 27.51 -11.55
CA ALA A 189 -10.90 28.23 -10.31
C ALA A 189 -12.14 28.42 -9.41
N VAL A 190 -13.32 28.68 -10.00
CA VAL A 190 -14.58 28.82 -9.28
C VAL A 190 -15.00 27.48 -8.67
N THR A 191 -14.76 26.39 -9.39
CA THR A 191 -14.99 25.04 -8.90
C THR A 191 -14.11 24.71 -7.68
N ILE A 192 -12.81 25.06 -7.73
CA ILE A 192 -11.89 24.89 -6.59
C ILE A 192 -12.35 25.71 -5.38
N GLU A 193 -12.75 26.97 -5.60
CA GLU A 193 -13.26 27.83 -4.54
C GLU A 193 -14.54 27.26 -3.89
N ASN A 194 -15.48 26.82 -4.71
CA ASN A 194 -16.73 26.22 -4.23
C ASN A 194 -16.48 24.91 -3.46
N LEU A 195 -15.55 24.10 -3.94
CA LEU A 195 -15.12 22.86 -3.26
C LEU A 195 -14.58 23.17 -1.86
N ALA A 196 -13.66 24.12 -1.73
CA ALA A 196 -13.10 24.54 -0.46
C ALA A 196 -14.18 25.02 0.52
N LYS A 197 -15.08 25.89 0.05
CA LYS A 197 -16.22 26.38 0.86
C LYS A 197 -17.17 25.27 1.26
N LYS A 198 -17.44 24.30 0.38
CA LYS A 198 -18.30 23.16 0.66
C LYS A 198 -17.65 22.24 1.71
N MET A 199 -16.34 22.01 1.63
CA MET A 199 -15.58 21.25 2.64
C MET A 199 -15.69 21.88 4.03
N ALA A 200 -15.51 23.20 4.13
CA ALA A 200 -15.53 23.91 5.41
C ALA A 200 -16.94 23.95 6.05
N ARG A 201 -18.00 24.01 5.24
CA ARG A 201 -19.39 24.12 5.73
C ARG A 201 -20.02 22.80 6.13
N ASN A 202 -19.38 21.69 5.86
CA ASN A 202 -19.93 20.35 6.11
C ASN A 202 -19.01 19.53 7.01
N ARG A 203 -19.56 18.48 7.61
CA ARG A 203 -18.76 17.39 8.17
C ARG A 203 -18.13 16.65 6.99
N THR A 204 -16.84 16.88 6.78
CA THR A 204 -16.11 16.40 5.60
C THR A 204 -15.14 15.28 5.94
N MET A 205 -15.28 14.16 5.24
CA MET A 205 -14.31 13.07 5.22
C MET A 205 -13.49 13.18 3.93
N ILE A 206 -12.17 13.23 4.06
CA ILE A 206 -11.23 13.20 2.94
C ILE A 206 -10.65 11.79 2.83
N SER A 207 -10.98 11.08 1.76
CA SER A 207 -10.38 9.77 1.44
C SER A 207 -9.25 9.96 0.44
N VAL A 208 -8.04 9.53 0.78
CA VAL A 208 -6.86 9.63 -0.10
C VAL A 208 -6.52 8.27 -0.67
N SER A 209 -6.62 8.11 -1.97
CA SER A 209 -6.29 6.84 -2.64
C SER A 209 -4.79 6.53 -2.55
N TRP A 210 -4.46 5.26 -2.38
CA TRP A 210 -3.07 4.78 -2.40
C TRP A 210 -2.35 5.09 -3.72
N SER A 211 -3.10 5.25 -4.81
CA SER A 211 -2.55 5.57 -6.13
C SER A 211 -1.77 6.87 -6.15
N LEU A 212 -2.13 7.86 -5.32
CA LEU A 212 -1.47 9.17 -5.27
C LEU A 212 -0.01 9.09 -4.80
N THR A 213 0.41 8.00 -4.16
CA THR A 213 1.83 7.79 -3.81
C THR A 213 2.68 7.37 -5.01
N ARG A 214 2.07 6.85 -6.09
CA ARG A 214 2.77 6.26 -7.23
C ARG A 214 2.99 7.25 -8.36
N GLN A 215 3.44 8.43 -8.01
CA GLN A 215 3.73 9.54 -8.92
C GLN A 215 4.99 10.27 -8.45
N ASP A 216 5.49 11.19 -9.25
CA ASP A 216 6.59 12.06 -8.86
C ASP A 216 6.17 12.89 -7.64
N HIS A 217 7.04 12.92 -6.61
CA HIS A 217 6.74 13.53 -5.31
C HIS A 217 5.42 13.02 -4.67
N GLY A 218 5.17 11.72 -4.75
CA GLY A 218 3.94 11.09 -4.24
C GLY A 218 3.71 11.19 -2.72
N GLU A 219 4.68 11.68 -1.96
CA GLU A 219 4.53 12.04 -0.54
C GLU A 219 3.71 13.34 -0.36
N GLN A 220 3.78 14.28 -1.32
CA GLN A 220 3.18 15.60 -1.20
C GLN A 220 1.64 15.59 -1.12
N PRO A 221 0.89 14.83 -1.93
CA PRO A 221 -0.56 14.77 -1.81
C PRO A 221 -1.05 14.33 -0.44
N PHE A 222 -0.34 13.39 0.21
CA PHE A 222 -0.70 12.92 1.56
C PHE A 222 -0.44 14.00 2.61
N TRP A 223 0.71 14.63 2.56
CA TRP A 223 1.02 15.74 3.47
C TRP A 223 -0.01 16.85 3.32
N MET A 224 -0.28 17.24 2.08
CA MET A 224 -1.20 18.33 1.80
C MET A 224 -2.65 18.00 2.20
N ALA A 225 -3.11 16.77 1.99
CA ALA A 225 -4.45 16.34 2.39
C ALA A 225 -4.63 16.33 3.92
N ILE A 226 -3.61 15.90 4.67
CA ILE A 226 -3.58 15.98 6.15
C ILE A 226 -3.61 17.45 6.59
N THR A 227 -2.86 18.32 5.92
CA THR A 227 -2.84 19.77 6.21
C THR A 227 -4.22 20.39 5.99
N VAL A 228 -4.88 20.11 4.87
CA VAL A 228 -6.25 20.60 4.61
C VAL A 228 -7.24 20.06 5.65
N ALA A 229 -7.15 18.79 6.02
CA ALA A 229 -8.00 18.21 7.07
C ALA A 229 -7.78 18.89 8.43
N ALA A 230 -6.53 19.27 8.76
CA ALA A 230 -6.21 20.05 9.95
C ALA A 230 -6.77 21.48 9.89
N MET A 231 -6.63 22.15 8.73
CA MET A 231 -7.20 23.49 8.52
C MET A 231 -8.72 23.52 8.70
N LEU A 232 -9.40 22.43 8.33
CA LEU A 232 -10.84 22.26 8.54
C LEU A 232 -11.22 21.97 10.02
N GLY A 233 -10.25 21.67 10.90
CA GLY A 233 -10.48 21.35 12.31
C GLY A 233 -11.24 20.05 12.53
N GLN A 234 -11.22 19.11 11.56
CA GLN A 234 -12.10 17.94 11.59
C GLN A 234 -11.39 16.62 11.88
N ILE A 235 -10.06 16.62 12.06
CA ILE A 235 -9.33 15.42 12.46
C ILE A 235 -9.74 15.04 13.89
N GLY A 236 -10.11 13.77 14.09
CA GLY A 236 -10.59 13.24 15.36
C GLY A 236 -12.09 13.45 15.63
N LEU A 237 -12.81 14.10 14.72
CA LEU A 237 -14.26 14.23 14.84
C LEU A 237 -14.97 13.05 14.15
N PRO A 238 -16.09 12.52 14.73
CA PRO A 238 -16.85 11.45 14.09
C PRO A 238 -17.25 11.80 12.67
N GLY A 239 -16.95 10.91 11.71
CA GLY A 239 -17.27 11.07 10.30
C GLY A 239 -16.54 12.20 9.57
N GLY A 240 -15.54 12.83 10.20
CA GLY A 240 -14.74 13.91 9.61
C GLY A 240 -13.24 13.60 9.56
N GLY A 241 -12.49 14.52 9.00
CA GLY A 241 -11.02 14.44 8.91
C GLY A 241 -10.52 13.72 7.67
N ILE A 242 -9.55 12.82 7.84
CA ILE A 242 -8.86 12.15 6.73
C ILE A 242 -8.80 10.65 6.97
N GLY A 243 -8.93 9.87 5.89
CA GLY A 243 -8.74 8.43 5.88
C GLY A 243 -7.87 7.98 4.71
N PHE A 244 -7.10 6.93 4.93
CA PHE A 244 -6.16 6.41 3.96
C PHE A 244 -6.77 5.27 3.17
N GLY A 245 -7.23 5.58 1.97
CA GLY A 245 -7.55 4.59 0.96
C GLY A 245 -8.80 3.75 1.20
N TYR A 246 -9.94 4.37 1.51
CA TYR A 246 -11.22 3.66 1.41
C TYR A 246 -11.33 3.02 0.03
N SER A 247 -11.73 1.74 -0.04
CA SER A 247 -11.69 0.94 -1.26
C SER A 247 -10.29 0.64 -1.86
N ALA A 248 -9.19 1.02 -1.21
CA ALA A 248 -7.86 0.58 -1.67
C ALA A 248 -7.62 -0.91 -1.38
N THR A 249 -8.20 -1.39 -0.29
CA THR A 249 -8.40 -2.81 0.05
C THR A 249 -9.75 -2.94 0.75
N ASN A 250 -10.24 -4.16 0.90
CA ASN A 250 -11.56 -4.39 1.48
C ASN A 250 -11.68 -4.11 2.99
N PHE A 251 -10.57 -3.97 3.74
CA PHE A 251 -10.64 -3.80 5.20
C PHE A 251 -10.80 -2.35 5.68
N VAL A 252 -10.39 -1.35 4.88
CA VAL A 252 -10.40 0.05 5.32
C VAL A 252 -11.81 0.54 5.62
N GLY A 253 -12.01 1.06 6.81
CA GLY A 253 -13.32 1.48 7.32
C GLY A 253 -14.22 0.34 7.80
N GLY A 254 -13.79 -0.91 7.69
CA GLY A 254 -14.52 -2.07 8.23
C GLY A 254 -14.26 -2.28 9.72
N GLN A 255 -15.31 -2.65 10.44
CA GLN A 255 -15.21 -3.08 11.84
C GLN A 255 -15.40 -4.60 11.91
N PHE A 256 -14.28 -5.32 12.04
CA PHE A 256 -14.30 -6.78 12.13
C PHE A 256 -13.55 -7.26 13.36
N THR A 257 -14.06 -8.34 14.00
CA THR A 257 -13.24 -9.13 14.90
C THR A 257 -12.24 -9.92 14.04
N ILE A 258 -10.97 -9.57 14.13
CA ILE A 258 -9.92 -10.16 13.31
C ILE A 258 -9.27 -11.30 14.10
N PRO A 259 -9.21 -12.55 13.56
CA PRO A 259 -8.46 -13.62 14.18
C PRO A 259 -6.97 -13.23 14.30
N PRO A 260 -6.29 -13.52 15.40
CA PRO A 260 -4.86 -13.25 15.54
C PRO A 260 -4.06 -14.18 14.62
N ALA A 261 -3.76 -13.68 13.43
CA ALA A 261 -3.05 -14.44 12.40
C ALA A 261 -1.63 -14.81 12.83
N VAL A 262 -1.33 -16.10 12.88
CA VAL A 262 0.04 -16.59 13.09
C VAL A 262 0.77 -16.65 11.75
N ALA A 263 2.01 -16.20 11.72
CA ALA A 263 2.88 -16.26 10.56
C ALA A 263 3.87 -17.41 10.66
N LEU A 264 4.26 -17.96 9.51
CA LEU A 264 5.36 -18.93 9.45
C LEU A 264 6.64 -18.30 10.06
N PRO A 265 7.28 -18.92 11.04
CA PRO A 265 8.54 -18.44 11.60
C PRO A 265 9.63 -18.39 10.52
N GLN A 266 10.19 -17.23 10.26
CA GLN A 266 11.19 -17.03 9.21
C GLN A 266 12.64 -17.06 9.74
N GLY A 267 12.84 -17.10 11.05
CA GLY A 267 14.16 -16.94 11.64
C GLY A 267 14.65 -15.49 11.60
N ARG A 268 15.91 -15.28 11.90
CA ARG A 268 16.56 -13.95 11.93
C ARG A 268 17.41 -13.75 10.69
N ASN A 269 17.20 -12.65 9.98
CA ASN A 269 18.12 -12.20 8.94
C ASN A 269 19.33 -11.50 9.58
N PRO A 270 20.54 -12.04 9.46
CA PRO A 270 21.73 -11.41 10.00
C PRO A 270 22.22 -10.22 9.15
N VAL A 271 21.74 -10.09 7.90
CA VAL A 271 22.12 -9.01 6.98
C VAL A 271 21.30 -7.77 7.30
N SER A 272 21.95 -6.67 7.61
CA SER A 272 21.33 -5.39 7.93
C SER A 272 21.03 -4.51 6.71
N SER A 273 21.74 -4.74 5.59
CA SER A 273 21.54 -3.96 4.36
C SER A 273 20.13 -4.13 3.80
N PHE A 274 19.65 -3.06 3.20
CA PHE A 274 18.35 -3.03 2.54
C PHE A 274 18.37 -2.11 1.32
N ILE A 275 17.35 -2.22 0.50
CA ILE A 275 17.04 -1.26 -0.57
C ILE A 275 15.58 -0.84 -0.49
N PRO A 276 15.21 0.39 -0.88
CA PRO A 276 13.83 0.71 -1.20
C PRO A 276 13.36 -0.17 -2.36
N VAL A 277 12.13 -0.66 -2.30
CA VAL A 277 11.60 -1.64 -3.29
C VAL A 277 11.75 -1.18 -4.74
N ALA A 278 11.66 0.13 -5.00
CA ALA A 278 11.78 0.71 -6.35
C ALA A 278 13.23 0.90 -6.85
N ARG A 279 14.25 0.53 -6.07
CA ARG A 279 15.67 0.78 -6.37
C ARG A 279 16.43 -0.44 -6.88
N ILE A 280 15.75 -1.47 -7.40
CA ILE A 280 16.40 -2.70 -7.90
C ILE A 280 17.38 -2.38 -9.04
N SER A 281 16.97 -1.54 -10.01
CA SER A 281 17.85 -1.17 -11.12
C SER A 281 19.08 -0.41 -10.64
N ASP A 282 18.94 0.50 -9.69
CA ASP A 282 20.04 1.26 -9.11
C ASP A 282 21.01 0.34 -8.35
N LEU A 283 20.48 -0.55 -7.51
CA LEU A 283 21.27 -1.56 -6.79
C LEU A 283 22.20 -2.35 -7.73
N LEU A 284 21.65 -2.84 -8.84
CA LEU A 284 22.36 -3.72 -9.75
C LEU A 284 23.34 -2.97 -10.66
N LEU A 285 23.03 -1.71 -11.04
CA LEU A 285 23.86 -0.89 -11.91
C LEU A 285 24.98 -0.15 -11.17
N HIS A 286 24.77 0.13 -9.88
CA HIS A 286 25.70 0.95 -9.08
C HIS A 286 26.10 0.25 -7.77
N PRO A 287 26.70 -0.96 -7.82
CA PRO A 287 27.17 -1.63 -6.61
C PRO A 287 28.15 -0.73 -5.84
N ASN A 288 28.03 -0.69 -4.52
CA ASN A 288 28.77 0.19 -3.61
C ASN A 288 28.50 1.72 -3.77
N GLY A 289 27.63 2.12 -4.67
CA GLY A 289 27.13 3.50 -4.75
C GLY A 289 26.23 3.86 -3.57
N THR A 290 25.94 5.15 -3.40
CA THR A 290 25.10 5.65 -2.33
C THR A 290 23.67 5.94 -2.79
N PHE A 291 22.73 5.96 -1.85
CA PHE A 291 21.37 6.43 -2.05
C PHE A 291 20.82 7.08 -0.78
N ASP A 292 20.01 8.12 -0.98
CA ASP A 292 19.29 8.76 0.10
C ASP A 292 17.96 8.05 0.35
N PHE A 293 17.64 7.87 1.62
CA PHE A 293 16.38 7.31 2.04
C PHE A 293 15.99 7.83 3.42
N ASP A 294 14.82 8.46 3.53
CA ASP A 294 14.26 8.99 4.78
C ASP A 294 15.26 9.88 5.55
N GLY A 295 15.87 10.84 4.83
CA GLY A 295 16.82 11.80 5.38
C GLY A 295 18.20 11.25 5.78
N LYS A 296 18.54 10.03 5.35
CA LYS A 296 19.84 9.39 5.62
C LYS A 296 20.43 8.79 4.36
N GLU A 297 21.77 8.80 4.28
CA GLU A 297 22.51 8.15 3.21
C GLU A 297 22.81 6.68 3.55
N TYR A 298 22.70 5.81 2.56
CA TYR A 298 22.97 4.38 2.62
C TYR A 298 23.75 3.93 1.39
N ASN A 299 24.37 2.73 1.47
CA ASN A 299 25.11 2.16 0.35
C ASN A 299 24.36 0.95 -0.24
N TYR A 300 24.42 0.81 -1.57
CA TYR A 300 24.00 -0.41 -2.25
C TYR A 300 25.02 -1.52 -2.00
N PRO A 301 24.61 -2.71 -1.55
CA PRO A 301 25.50 -3.85 -1.50
C PRO A 301 25.80 -4.39 -2.91
N GLU A 302 26.94 -5.03 -3.09
CA GLU A 302 27.20 -5.84 -4.27
C GLU A 302 26.27 -7.05 -4.28
N THR A 303 25.55 -7.27 -5.39
CA THR A 303 24.57 -8.35 -5.53
C THR A 303 24.99 -9.29 -6.67
N LYS A 304 25.37 -10.51 -6.33
CA LYS A 304 25.78 -11.53 -7.30
C LYS A 304 24.65 -12.47 -7.68
N ILE A 305 23.74 -12.76 -6.75
CA ILE A 305 22.61 -13.65 -6.98
C ILE A 305 21.31 -12.90 -6.73
N VAL A 306 20.38 -12.98 -7.68
CA VAL A 306 18.99 -12.56 -7.51
C VAL A 306 18.12 -13.80 -7.47
N TYR A 307 17.45 -14.05 -6.35
CA TYR A 307 16.47 -15.12 -6.24
C TYR A 307 15.06 -14.53 -6.13
N TRP A 308 14.20 -14.91 -7.04
CA TRP A 308 12.82 -14.37 -7.11
C TRP A 308 11.78 -15.48 -6.93
N ALA A 309 10.90 -15.32 -5.96
CA ALA A 309 9.75 -16.19 -5.74
C ALA A 309 8.52 -15.32 -5.46
N GLY A 310 7.45 -15.52 -6.23
CA GLY A 310 6.24 -14.70 -6.21
C GLY A 310 6.40 -13.32 -6.85
N GLY A 311 5.46 -12.93 -7.67
CA GLY A 311 5.46 -11.67 -8.42
C GLY A 311 6.44 -11.63 -9.59
N ASN A 312 6.42 -10.52 -10.33
CA ASN A 312 7.23 -10.34 -11.53
C ASN A 312 7.72 -8.89 -11.61
N PRO A 313 9.04 -8.62 -11.48
CA PRO A 313 9.58 -7.26 -11.51
C PRO A 313 9.33 -6.57 -12.85
N PHE A 314 9.26 -7.29 -13.95
CA PHE A 314 8.96 -6.72 -15.27
C PHE A 314 7.50 -6.30 -15.46
N HIS A 315 6.63 -6.51 -14.45
CA HIS A 315 5.27 -5.97 -14.40
C HIS A 315 5.08 -4.90 -13.33
N HIS A 316 6.01 -4.79 -12.37
CA HIS A 316 5.87 -3.90 -11.23
C HIS A 316 6.91 -2.78 -11.18
N HIS A 317 8.09 -2.99 -11.79
CA HIS A 317 9.16 -2.01 -11.75
C HIS A 317 8.98 -0.96 -12.84
N GLN A 318 9.38 0.27 -12.56
CA GLN A 318 9.42 1.37 -13.52
C GLN A 318 10.68 1.26 -14.38
N ASP A 319 10.65 1.92 -15.53
CA ASP A 319 11.76 1.93 -16.51
C ASP A 319 12.30 0.53 -16.83
N LEU A 320 11.48 -0.25 -17.51
CA LEU A 320 11.81 -1.63 -17.87
C LEU A 320 13.05 -1.72 -18.78
N GLY A 321 13.34 -0.69 -19.58
CA GLY A 321 14.56 -0.63 -20.38
C GLY A 321 15.81 -0.61 -19.52
N ARG A 322 15.82 0.21 -18.49
CA ARG A 322 16.90 0.28 -17.50
C ARG A 322 16.99 -0.99 -16.65
N LEU A 323 15.84 -1.56 -16.26
CA LEU A 323 15.79 -2.84 -15.56
C LEU A 323 16.41 -3.96 -16.38
N MET A 324 16.14 -4.04 -17.69
CA MET A 324 16.76 -5.05 -18.56
C MET A 324 18.29 -4.94 -18.60
N GLN A 325 18.84 -3.73 -18.60
CA GLN A 325 20.29 -3.53 -18.50
C GLN A 325 20.84 -3.95 -17.15
N ALA A 326 20.14 -3.60 -16.06
CA ALA A 326 20.48 -3.98 -14.70
C ALA A 326 20.46 -5.50 -14.50
N TRP A 327 19.50 -6.18 -15.13
CA TRP A 327 19.31 -7.63 -15.04
C TRP A 327 20.44 -8.46 -15.64
N GLN A 328 21.34 -7.84 -16.42
CA GLN A 328 22.55 -8.47 -16.95
C GLN A 328 23.76 -8.42 -15.99
N LYS A 329 23.61 -7.80 -14.80
CA LYS A 329 24.72 -7.59 -13.88
C LYS A 329 24.93 -8.72 -12.87
N PRO A 330 23.90 -9.33 -12.28
CA PRO A 330 24.08 -10.47 -11.39
C PRO A 330 24.74 -11.65 -12.09
N ASP A 331 25.55 -12.41 -11.35
CA ASP A 331 26.17 -13.64 -11.88
C ASP A 331 25.11 -14.72 -12.16
N THR A 332 24.04 -14.75 -11.37
CA THR A 332 22.97 -15.75 -11.50
C THR A 332 21.60 -15.17 -11.08
N ILE A 333 20.60 -15.45 -11.89
CA ILE A 333 19.20 -15.12 -11.59
C ILE A 333 18.40 -16.41 -11.51
N ILE A 334 17.78 -16.66 -10.38
CA ILE A 334 16.96 -17.83 -10.09
C ILE A 334 15.52 -17.39 -9.88
N CYS A 335 14.55 -18.11 -10.42
CA CYS A 335 13.16 -17.86 -10.06
C CYS A 335 12.37 -19.15 -9.84
N ASN A 336 11.42 -19.10 -8.88
CA ASN A 336 10.32 -20.05 -8.79
C ASN A 336 9.15 -19.45 -9.56
N GLU A 337 8.67 -20.15 -10.60
CA GLU A 337 7.60 -19.62 -11.45
C GLU A 337 6.73 -20.76 -12.01
N TRP A 338 5.44 -20.51 -12.09
CA TRP A 338 4.46 -21.49 -12.61
C TRP A 338 4.19 -21.35 -14.11
N CYS A 339 4.67 -20.27 -14.74
CA CYS A 339 4.49 -20.06 -16.18
C CYS A 339 5.67 -19.27 -16.80
N TRP A 340 5.81 -19.37 -18.12
CA TRP A 340 6.84 -18.64 -18.88
C TRP A 340 6.50 -17.15 -19.06
N ASN A 341 6.50 -16.40 -17.99
CA ASN A 341 6.32 -14.95 -18.01
C ASN A 341 7.62 -14.20 -18.34
N SER A 342 7.60 -12.86 -18.25
CA SER A 342 8.76 -12.03 -18.59
C SER A 342 9.94 -12.18 -17.62
N LEU A 343 9.70 -12.58 -16.37
CA LEU A 343 10.77 -12.91 -15.42
C LEU A 343 11.42 -14.25 -15.75
N ALA A 344 10.61 -15.31 -15.90
CA ALA A 344 11.13 -16.66 -16.20
C ALA A 344 11.99 -16.67 -17.48
N LYS A 345 11.56 -15.94 -18.51
CA LYS A 345 12.32 -15.80 -19.77
C LYS A 345 13.64 -15.03 -19.65
N ARG A 346 13.92 -14.43 -18.50
CA ARG A 346 15.12 -13.64 -18.21
C ARG A 346 15.86 -14.12 -16.98
N SER A 347 15.58 -15.34 -16.54
CA SER A 347 16.28 -16.03 -15.45
C SER A 347 17.19 -17.11 -16.01
N ASP A 348 18.32 -17.34 -15.36
CA ASP A 348 19.27 -18.41 -15.72
C ASP A 348 18.76 -19.76 -15.28
N ILE A 349 18.06 -19.80 -14.13
CA ILE A 349 17.47 -21.02 -13.55
C ILE A 349 15.99 -20.75 -13.25
N VAL A 350 15.12 -21.57 -13.83
CA VAL A 350 13.69 -21.56 -13.57
C VAL A 350 13.28 -22.84 -12.90
N LEU A 351 12.75 -22.73 -11.68
CA LEU A 351 12.24 -23.87 -10.92
C LEU A 351 10.72 -23.86 -10.98
N PRO A 352 10.09 -24.86 -11.59
CA PRO A 352 8.64 -24.88 -11.76
C PRO A 352 7.95 -25.04 -10.41
N CYS A 353 7.05 -24.10 -10.08
CA CYS A 353 6.34 -24.11 -8.81
C CYS A 353 4.83 -24.32 -8.99
N ASN A 354 4.21 -24.89 -7.96
CA ASN A 354 2.78 -25.18 -7.92
C ASN A 354 1.94 -23.91 -7.81
N THR A 355 0.79 -23.93 -8.45
CA THR A 355 -0.30 -22.97 -8.21
C THR A 355 -1.03 -23.27 -6.88
N PRO A 356 -1.84 -22.33 -6.35
CA PRO A 356 -2.66 -22.59 -5.16
C PRO A 356 -3.67 -23.76 -5.32
N LEU A 357 -4.03 -24.14 -6.53
CA LEU A 357 -4.95 -25.25 -6.79
C LEU A 357 -4.29 -26.63 -6.62
N GLU A 358 -2.97 -26.69 -6.72
CA GLU A 358 -2.14 -27.91 -6.69
C GLU A 358 -1.57 -28.23 -5.29
N ARG A 359 -2.00 -27.52 -4.25
CA ARG A 359 -1.47 -27.66 -2.90
C ARG A 359 -2.51 -27.39 -1.82
N GLU A 360 -2.31 -27.95 -0.65
CA GLU A 360 -3.09 -27.61 0.53
C GLU A 360 -2.49 -26.39 1.23
N ASP A 361 -3.34 -25.54 1.82
CA ASP A 361 -2.95 -24.42 2.65
C ASP A 361 -4.14 -23.91 3.48
N ILE A 362 -3.92 -22.84 4.23
CA ILE A 362 -4.97 -22.01 4.82
C ILE A 362 -4.85 -20.59 4.28
N ALA A 363 -5.95 -20.02 3.84
CA ALA A 363 -6.01 -18.61 3.50
C ALA A 363 -6.47 -17.83 4.72
N LEU A 364 -5.68 -16.83 5.09
CA LEU A 364 -5.88 -16.00 6.27
C LEU A 364 -5.19 -14.66 6.02
N THR A 365 -5.91 -13.57 6.17
CA THR A 365 -5.34 -12.22 6.14
C THR A 365 -5.39 -11.60 7.54
N PRO A 366 -4.41 -10.78 7.93
CA PRO A 366 -4.39 -10.16 9.25
C PRO A 366 -5.45 -9.06 9.44
N ARG A 367 -6.33 -8.84 8.46
CA ARG A 367 -7.32 -7.74 8.46
C ARG A 367 -8.70 -8.16 7.99
N ASP A 368 -9.00 -9.46 8.05
CA ASP A 368 -10.29 -10.03 7.65
C ASP A 368 -10.72 -11.11 8.64
N PRO A 369 -12.04 -11.28 8.91
CA PRO A 369 -12.52 -12.21 9.93
C PRO A 369 -12.48 -13.67 9.52
N TYR A 370 -12.14 -14.00 8.28
CA TYR A 370 -12.23 -15.37 7.77
C TYR A 370 -10.91 -16.12 7.80
N VAL A 371 -10.99 -17.38 8.16
CA VAL A 371 -9.97 -18.41 7.97
C VAL A 371 -10.55 -19.45 7.03
N VAL A 372 -9.92 -19.68 5.89
CA VAL A 372 -10.45 -20.57 4.85
C VAL A 372 -9.47 -21.70 4.59
N LYS A 373 -9.97 -22.94 4.64
CA LYS A 373 -9.20 -24.11 4.20
C LYS A 373 -9.04 -24.06 2.67
N MET A 374 -7.83 -24.19 2.21
CA MET A 374 -7.48 -24.35 0.80
C MET A 374 -7.13 -25.81 0.56
N SER A 375 -8.01 -26.54 -0.10
CA SER A 375 -7.77 -27.94 -0.45
C SER A 375 -7.01 -28.03 -1.78
N CYS A 376 -6.15 -29.05 -1.90
CA CYS A 376 -5.60 -29.44 -3.19
C CYS A 376 -6.75 -29.93 -4.08
N LEU A 377 -6.94 -29.30 -5.24
CA LEU A 377 -8.05 -29.59 -6.15
C LEU A 377 -7.61 -30.34 -7.41
N ILE A 378 -6.33 -30.21 -7.78
CA ILE A 378 -5.73 -30.86 -8.95
C ILE A 378 -4.33 -31.36 -8.59
N GLU A 379 -3.88 -32.39 -9.26
CA GLU A 379 -2.51 -32.89 -9.11
C GLU A 379 -1.49 -31.89 -9.67
N SER A 380 -0.26 -31.92 -9.12
CA SER A 380 0.85 -31.10 -9.60
C SER A 380 1.16 -31.43 -11.06
N TYR A 381 1.32 -30.39 -11.89
CA TYR A 381 1.60 -30.57 -13.31
C TYR A 381 3.09 -30.85 -13.55
N GLY A 382 3.40 -31.96 -14.21
CA GLY A 382 4.76 -32.33 -14.60
C GLY A 382 5.70 -32.46 -13.39
N GLU A 383 6.82 -31.74 -13.41
CA GLU A 383 7.81 -31.75 -12.33
C GLU A 383 7.66 -30.58 -11.34
N SER A 384 6.52 -29.85 -11.39
CA SER A 384 6.29 -28.72 -10.49
C SER A 384 6.21 -29.18 -9.05
N LYS A 385 6.72 -28.33 -8.14
CA LYS A 385 6.76 -28.57 -6.70
C LYS A 385 6.28 -27.34 -5.95
N THR A 386 5.87 -27.52 -4.70
CA THR A 386 5.62 -26.38 -3.84
C THR A 386 6.90 -25.60 -3.56
N ASP A 387 6.79 -24.29 -3.29
CA ASP A 387 7.97 -23.51 -2.88
C ASP A 387 8.71 -24.12 -1.68
N PHE A 388 7.97 -24.73 -0.74
CA PHE A 388 8.56 -25.41 0.39
C PHE A 388 9.42 -26.60 -0.04
N GLU A 389 8.94 -27.47 -0.93
CA GLU A 389 9.69 -28.62 -1.44
C GLU A 389 10.90 -28.19 -2.28
N ILE A 390 10.78 -27.11 -3.08
CA ILE A 390 11.90 -26.54 -3.82
C ILE A 390 13.00 -26.12 -2.85
N PHE A 391 12.67 -25.28 -1.85
CA PHE A 391 13.66 -24.82 -0.87
C PHE A 391 14.15 -25.94 0.05
N GLN A 392 13.35 -26.94 0.37
CA GLN A 392 13.78 -28.12 1.09
C GLN A 392 14.84 -28.91 0.31
N GLY A 393 14.65 -29.11 -1.00
CA GLY A 393 15.62 -29.77 -1.86
C GLY A 393 16.96 -29.04 -1.90
N ILE A 394 16.91 -27.72 -2.05
CA ILE A 394 18.13 -26.89 -2.05
C ILE A 394 18.78 -26.92 -0.65
N ALA A 395 18.00 -26.79 0.42
CA ALA A 395 18.50 -26.84 1.80
C ALA A 395 19.17 -28.19 2.14
N ARG A 396 18.63 -29.30 1.60
CA ARG A 396 19.23 -30.63 1.72
C ARG A 396 20.59 -30.67 1.05
N ALA A 397 20.69 -30.20 -0.18
CA ALA A 397 21.96 -30.14 -0.91
C ALA A 397 23.00 -29.26 -0.21
N MET A 398 22.56 -28.25 0.53
CA MET A 398 23.42 -27.35 1.32
C MET A 398 23.67 -27.82 2.77
N GLY A 399 23.12 -28.96 3.21
CA GLY A 399 23.30 -29.51 4.56
C GLY A 399 22.56 -28.73 5.65
N VAL A 400 21.51 -27.98 5.32
CA VAL A 400 20.71 -27.18 6.26
C VAL A 400 19.20 -27.54 6.29
N GLU A 401 18.85 -28.73 5.79
CA GLU A 401 17.46 -29.16 5.65
C GLU A 401 16.67 -29.09 6.98
N SER A 402 17.19 -29.69 8.06
CA SER A 402 16.52 -29.67 9.37
C SER A 402 16.29 -28.25 9.89
N LYS A 403 17.23 -27.36 9.67
CA LYS A 403 17.09 -25.95 10.04
C LYS A 403 15.99 -25.24 9.25
N PHE A 404 15.85 -25.55 7.96
CA PHE A 404 14.81 -24.97 7.12
C PHE A 404 13.44 -25.57 7.41
N THR A 405 13.32 -26.91 7.42
CA THR A 405 12.03 -27.59 7.64
C THR A 405 11.55 -27.50 9.07
N GLY A 406 12.47 -27.38 10.07
CA GLY A 406 12.16 -27.54 11.48
C GLY A 406 11.68 -28.96 11.79
N GLU A 407 12.16 -29.93 11.00
CA GLU A 407 11.79 -31.36 11.09
C GLU A 407 10.29 -31.64 10.90
N LYS A 408 9.60 -30.74 10.17
CA LYS A 408 8.16 -30.79 9.90
C LYS A 408 7.88 -30.93 8.40
N THR A 409 6.84 -31.65 8.08
CA THR A 409 6.25 -31.68 6.73
C THR A 409 5.42 -30.41 6.47
N SER A 410 4.97 -30.20 5.25
CA SER A 410 4.03 -29.13 4.92
C SER A 410 2.72 -29.25 5.70
N THR A 411 2.19 -30.45 5.85
CA THR A 411 0.97 -30.73 6.63
C THR A 411 1.17 -30.35 8.09
N ASP A 412 2.27 -30.79 8.72
CA ASP A 412 2.56 -30.45 10.13
C ASP A 412 2.65 -28.93 10.35
N TRP A 413 3.21 -28.19 9.37
CA TRP A 413 3.27 -26.74 9.44
C TRP A 413 1.92 -26.05 9.27
N ILE A 414 1.07 -26.54 8.38
CA ILE A 414 -0.29 -26.03 8.18
C ILE A 414 -1.14 -26.27 9.42
N GLU A 415 -1.07 -27.46 10.00
CA GLU A 415 -1.75 -27.80 11.26
C GLU A 415 -1.26 -26.91 12.40
N TRP A 416 0.04 -26.76 12.56
CA TRP A 416 0.64 -25.89 13.58
C TRP A 416 0.18 -24.43 13.43
N LEU A 417 0.15 -23.88 12.21
CA LEU A 417 -0.33 -22.51 11.97
C LEU A 417 -1.80 -22.34 12.36
N TYR A 418 -2.62 -23.36 12.09
CA TYR A 418 -4.02 -23.35 12.44
C TYR A 418 -4.23 -23.42 13.95
N GLU A 419 -3.59 -24.36 14.63
CA GLU A 419 -3.65 -24.53 16.07
C GLU A 419 -3.17 -23.29 16.84
N GLU A 420 -2.04 -22.72 16.45
CA GLU A 420 -1.51 -21.52 17.09
C GLU A 420 -2.42 -20.30 16.85
N THR A 421 -3.08 -20.23 15.70
CA THR A 421 -4.10 -19.21 15.44
C THR A 421 -5.30 -19.39 16.35
N GLN A 422 -5.77 -20.63 16.54
CA GLN A 422 -6.86 -20.94 17.48
C GLN A 422 -6.50 -20.58 18.93
N LYS A 423 -5.32 -21.01 19.42
CA LYS A 423 -4.84 -20.71 20.77
C LYS A 423 -4.86 -19.20 21.06
N LYS A 424 -4.39 -18.40 20.10
CA LYS A 424 -4.39 -16.94 20.24
C LYS A 424 -5.78 -16.31 20.12
N ALA A 425 -6.72 -16.95 19.45
CA ALA A 425 -8.10 -16.46 19.33
C ALA A 425 -8.93 -16.69 20.59
N VAL A 426 -8.54 -17.64 21.43
CA VAL A 426 -9.24 -17.99 22.67
C VAL A 426 -8.60 -17.33 23.90
N ALA A 427 -7.34 -16.90 23.82
CA ALA A 427 -6.62 -16.18 24.86
C ALA A 427 -6.97 -14.69 24.88
#